data_16af79f16d5fc5b249f129263c271d02
#
_entry.id   16af79f16d5fc5b249f129263c271d02
#
_cell.length_a   1.000
_cell.length_b   1.000
_cell.length_c   1.000
_cell.angle_alpha   90.00
_cell.angle_beta   90.00
_cell.angle_gamma   90.00
#
_symmetry.space_group_name_H-M   'P 1'
#
loop_
_entity.id
_entity.type
_entity.pdbx_description
1 polymer ?
#
loop_
_entity_poly.entity_id
_entity_poly.type
_entity_poly.pdbx_seq_one_letter_code
_entity_poly.pdbx_strand_id
1 'polypeptide(L)'
;MKFPSIFNKINPQSIQQHPEKNELNWMRELNKWKAERILTGEIHRPECRNEAAKRINCAFLSKQNDIDLSGLNLTTQPPGLQNFTSINLDENQLKHFDATTYDRLINLSLNSNALESINFPQGRNVSITHISMNNNSLRNIDIDRLSSITYFSAAHNQLEFVQLECCERLQYLNLSHNQLTDIVAG
;
A
#
# COMPACT_ATOMS: atom_id res chain seq x y z
N MET A 1 -1.53 -9.56 -32.06
CA MET A 1 -2.74 -10.19 -31.50
C MET A 1 -3.62 -9.09 -30.93
N LYS A 2 -4.86 -8.90 -31.43
CA LYS A 2 -5.79 -7.91 -30.91
C LYS A 2 -6.47 -8.52 -29.68
N PHE A 3 -6.32 -7.89 -28.52
CA PHE A 3 -7.08 -8.26 -27.34
C PHE A 3 -8.56 -7.95 -27.56
N PRO A 4 -9.49 -8.85 -27.27
CA PRO A 4 -10.90 -8.57 -27.40
C PRO A 4 -11.28 -7.50 -26.36
N SER A 5 -11.97 -6.45 -26.83
CA SER A 5 -12.48 -5.39 -25.97
C SER A 5 -13.65 -5.92 -25.14
N ILE A 6 -13.39 -6.31 -23.92
CA ILE A 6 -14.38 -6.74 -22.92
C ILE A 6 -15.28 -5.55 -22.52
N PHE A 7 -14.91 -4.33 -22.90
CA PHE A 7 -15.62 -3.10 -22.54
C PHE A 7 -16.99 -2.86 -23.20
N ASN A 8 -17.35 -3.66 -24.22
CA ASN A 8 -18.60 -3.42 -24.97
C ASN A 8 -19.80 -4.30 -24.55
N LYS A 9 -19.74 -5.03 -23.43
CA LYS A 9 -20.83 -5.90 -22.97
C LYS A 9 -21.32 -5.65 -21.55
N ILE A 10 -20.93 -4.57 -20.91
CA ILE A 10 -21.56 -4.18 -19.65
C ILE A 10 -22.77 -3.31 -20.00
N ASN A 11 -23.94 -3.92 -19.96
CA ASN A 11 -25.21 -3.21 -20.10
C ASN A 11 -25.29 -2.14 -18.98
N PRO A 12 -25.43 -0.83 -19.32
CA PRO A 12 -25.53 0.23 -18.30
C PRO A 12 -26.71 0.06 -17.34
N GLN A 13 -27.68 -0.78 -17.69
CA GLN A 13 -28.89 -1.03 -16.86
C GLN A 13 -28.69 -2.13 -15.79
N SER A 14 -27.58 -2.88 -15.80
CA SER A 14 -27.30 -3.87 -14.75
C SER A 14 -26.56 -3.29 -13.54
N ILE A 15 -26.23 -2.00 -13.54
CA ILE A 15 -25.61 -1.27 -12.42
C ILE A 15 -26.69 -0.51 -11.62
N GLN A 16 -27.84 -1.12 -11.39
CA GLN A 16 -28.87 -0.56 -10.47
C GLN A 16 -28.80 -1.16 -9.05
N GLN A 17 -27.66 -1.63 -8.60
CA GLN A 17 -27.37 -1.65 -7.16
C GLN A 17 -26.66 -0.33 -6.86
N HIS A 18 -27.33 0.57 -6.14
CA HIS A 18 -26.74 1.83 -5.68
C HIS A 18 -25.45 1.50 -4.95
N PRO A 19 -24.27 1.84 -5.50
CA PRO A 19 -23.04 1.71 -4.73
C PRO A 19 -23.19 2.57 -3.49
N GLU A 20 -22.84 2.03 -2.33
CA GLU A 20 -22.90 2.78 -1.08
C GLU A 20 -22.14 4.10 -1.27
N LYS A 21 -22.55 5.18 -0.58
CA LYS A 21 -21.97 6.52 -0.75
C LYS A 21 -20.43 6.52 -0.66
N ASN A 22 -19.86 5.58 0.10
CA ASN A 22 -18.44 5.38 0.23
C ASN A 22 -17.76 4.85 -1.04
N GLU A 23 -18.41 3.97 -1.79
CA GLU A 23 -17.89 3.40 -3.03
C GLU A 23 -17.77 4.45 -4.14
N LEU A 24 -18.75 5.33 -4.26
CA LEU A 24 -18.72 6.43 -5.24
C LEU A 24 -17.64 7.47 -4.90
N ASN A 25 -17.36 7.68 -3.63
CA ASN A 25 -16.39 8.68 -3.21
C ASN A 25 -14.96 8.28 -3.60
N TRP A 26 -14.51 7.07 -3.26
CA TRP A 26 -13.13 6.67 -3.58
C TRP A 26 -12.91 6.53 -5.09
N MET A 27 -13.91 6.12 -5.88
CA MET A 27 -13.81 6.10 -7.35
C MET A 27 -13.63 7.52 -7.93
N ARG A 28 -14.30 8.52 -7.35
CA ARG A 28 -14.11 9.92 -7.74
C ARG A 28 -12.70 10.40 -7.40
N GLU A 29 -12.21 10.10 -6.21
CA GLU A 29 -10.84 10.42 -5.80
C GLU A 29 -9.80 9.73 -6.68
N LEU A 30 -10.01 8.47 -7.07
CA LEU A 30 -9.13 7.74 -7.98
C LEU A 30 -9.06 8.40 -9.37
N ASN A 31 -10.18 8.87 -9.91
CA ASN A 31 -10.21 9.57 -11.19
C ASN A 31 -9.53 10.94 -11.10
N LYS A 32 -9.67 11.64 -9.99
CA LYS A 32 -8.98 12.89 -9.71
C LYS A 32 -7.48 12.67 -9.61
N TRP A 33 -7.04 11.72 -8.77
CA TRP A 33 -5.63 11.35 -8.60
C TRP A 33 -4.97 10.96 -9.94
N LYS A 34 -5.68 10.18 -10.77
CA LYS A 34 -5.20 9.79 -12.10
C LYS A 34 -4.98 10.99 -13.03
N ALA A 35 -5.82 12.02 -12.92
CA ALA A 35 -5.75 13.21 -13.76
C ALA A 35 -4.74 14.25 -13.25
N GLU A 36 -4.25 14.16 -12.04
CA GLU A 36 -3.27 15.09 -11.50
C GLU A 36 -1.97 15.01 -12.31
N ARG A 37 -1.51 16.17 -12.78
CA ARG A 37 -0.20 16.29 -13.41
C ARG A 37 0.86 16.44 -12.32
N ILE A 38 1.80 15.51 -12.28
CA ILE A 38 3.00 15.72 -11.48
C ILE A 38 3.94 16.58 -12.30
N LEU A 39 4.14 17.81 -11.84
CA LEU A 39 5.16 18.71 -12.34
C LEU A 39 6.52 18.29 -11.77
N THR A 40 7.03 17.14 -12.19
CA THR A 40 8.41 16.74 -11.86
C THR A 40 9.31 17.27 -12.95
N GLY A 41 10.18 18.23 -12.59
CA GLY A 41 11.18 18.81 -13.50
C GLY A 41 12.30 17.86 -13.86
N GLU A 42 12.22 16.58 -13.55
CA GLU A 42 13.23 15.56 -13.84
C GLU A 42 12.70 14.56 -14.87
N ILE A 43 13.57 14.16 -15.78
CA ILE A 43 13.28 13.16 -16.83
C ILE A 43 13.24 11.77 -16.20
N HIS A 44 12.24 11.52 -15.37
CA HIS A 44 11.96 10.20 -14.85
C HIS A 44 10.93 9.49 -15.73
N ARG A 45 10.93 8.15 -15.67
CA ARG A 45 9.91 7.36 -16.36
C ARG A 45 8.53 7.86 -15.93
N PRO A 46 7.58 8.07 -16.85
CA PRO A 46 6.26 8.57 -16.48
C PRO A 46 5.57 7.60 -15.54
N GLU A 47 4.89 8.14 -14.55
CA GLU A 47 4.03 7.33 -13.66
C GLU A 47 2.95 6.60 -14.45
N CYS A 48 2.73 5.34 -14.13
CA CYS A 48 1.69 4.53 -14.75
C CYS A 48 0.35 4.65 -14.00
N ARG A 49 -0.10 5.87 -13.66
CA ARG A 49 -1.35 6.12 -12.92
C ARG A 49 -2.58 5.54 -13.64
N ASN A 50 -2.61 5.59 -14.96
CA ASN A 50 -3.72 4.99 -15.73
C ASN A 50 -3.78 3.47 -15.55
N GLU A 51 -2.63 2.81 -15.53
CA GLU A 51 -2.55 1.36 -15.31
C GLU A 51 -2.92 1.02 -13.86
N ALA A 52 -2.42 1.77 -12.88
CA ALA A 52 -2.79 1.59 -11.48
C ALA A 52 -4.31 1.72 -11.28
N ALA A 53 -4.91 2.80 -11.79
CA ALA A 53 -6.35 3.01 -11.68
C ALA A 53 -7.17 1.91 -12.37
N LYS A 54 -6.69 1.39 -13.50
CA LYS A 54 -7.32 0.27 -14.20
C LYS A 54 -7.27 -1.01 -13.36
N ARG A 55 -6.10 -1.35 -12.78
CA ARG A 55 -5.94 -2.52 -11.92
C ARG A 55 -6.84 -2.43 -10.70
N ILE A 56 -6.87 -1.28 -10.02
CA ILE A 56 -7.72 -1.05 -8.84
C ILE A 56 -9.20 -1.23 -9.19
N ASN A 57 -9.68 -0.61 -10.27
CA ASN A 57 -11.07 -0.76 -10.70
C ASN A 57 -11.41 -2.21 -11.08
N CYS A 58 -10.55 -2.90 -11.81
CA CYS A 58 -10.77 -4.29 -12.19
C CYS A 58 -10.82 -5.20 -10.96
N ALA A 59 -9.89 -5.07 -10.03
CA ALA A 59 -9.83 -5.86 -8.82
C ALA A 59 -11.06 -5.61 -7.92
N PHE A 60 -11.47 -4.35 -7.77
CA PHE A 60 -12.66 -3.99 -7.01
C PHE A 60 -13.95 -4.59 -7.62
N LEU A 61 -14.17 -4.40 -8.94
CA LEU A 61 -15.32 -4.94 -9.63
C LEU A 61 -15.36 -6.48 -9.62
N SER A 62 -14.21 -7.12 -9.62
CA SER A 62 -14.09 -8.58 -9.54
C SER A 62 -14.10 -9.09 -8.09
N LYS A 63 -14.30 -8.22 -7.10
CA LYS A 63 -14.32 -8.54 -5.67
C LYS A 63 -13.04 -9.26 -5.19
N GLN A 64 -11.91 -8.90 -5.77
CA GLN A 64 -10.61 -9.41 -5.33
C GLN A 64 -10.24 -8.80 -3.98
N ASN A 65 -9.54 -9.56 -3.15
CA ASN A 65 -9.03 -9.10 -1.87
C ASN A 65 -7.57 -8.61 -1.96
N ASP A 66 -6.90 -8.89 -3.04
CA ASP A 66 -5.50 -8.57 -3.32
C ASP A 66 -5.36 -7.64 -4.52
N ILE A 67 -4.33 -6.80 -4.46
CA ILE A 67 -3.99 -5.86 -5.53
C ILE A 67 -2.47 -5.80 -5.72
N ASP A 68 -2.03 -5.96 -6.96
CA ASP A 68 -0.63 -5.78 -7.36
C ASP A 68 -0.48 -4.49 -8.19
N LEU A 69 0.24 -3.53 -7.61
CA LEU A 69 0.61 -2.25 -8.21
C LEU A 69 2.13 -2.08 -8.28
N SER A 70 2.88 -3.18 -8.26
CA SER A 70 4.34 -3.13 -8.33
C SER A 70 4.85 -2.61 -9.68
N GLY A 71 6.01 -1.95 -9.66
CA GLY A 71 6.73 -1.51 -10.87
C GLY A 71 6.04 -0.42 -11.69
N LEU A 72 5.10 0.32 -11.11
CA LEU A 72 4.31 1.34 -11.82
C LEU A 72 4.89 2.75 -11.70
N ASN A 73 6.06 2.89 -11.09
CA ASN A 73 6.74 4.17 -10.93
C ASN A 73 5.91 5.25 -10.20
N LEU A 74 5.04 4.80 -9.27
CA LEU A 74 4.15 5.68 -8.54
C LEU A 74 4.91 6.51 -7.51
N THR A 75 4.69 7.83 -7.50
CA THR A 75 5.28 8.76 -6.52
C THR A 75 4.31 9.08 -5.37
N THR A 76 3.03 8.81 -5.56
CA THR A 76 1.98 9.02 -4.54
C THR A 76 1.09 7.79 -4.41
N GLN A 77 0.61 7.54 -3.21
CA GLN A 77 -0.31 6.46 -2.88
C GLN A 77 -1.64 6.63 -3.64
N PRO A 78 -2.10 5.60 -4.40
CA PRO A 78 -3.41 5.64 -5.02
C PRO A 78 -4.53 5.58 -3.98
N PRO A 79 -5.64 6.30 -4.16
CA PRO A 79 -6.83 6.11 -3.34
C PRO A 79 -7.54 4.80 -3.68
N GLY A 80 -8.35 4.29 -2.72
CA GLY A 80 -9.13 3.07 -2.90
C GLY A 80 -8.46 1.80 -2.37
N LEU A 81 -7.21 1.87 -1.92
CA LEU A 81 -6.45 0.72 -1.43
C LEU A 81 -7.01 0.14 -0.13
N GLN A 82 -7.74 0.92 0.67
CA GLN A 82 -8.40 0.45 1.91
C GLN A 82 -9.45 -0.65 1.67
N ASN A 83 -9.80 -0.91 0.41
CA ASN A 83 -10.74 -1.98 0.05
C ASN A 83 -10.09 -3.37 -0.03
N PHE A 84 -8.75 -3.43 -0.01
CA PHE A 84 -7.99 -4.67 -0.18
C PHE A 84 -7.40 -5.14 1.14
N THR A 85 -7.21 -6.46 1.25
CA THR A 85 -6.57 -7.09 2.40
C THR A 85 -5.09 -7.39 2.15
N SER A 86 -4.69 -7.46 0.89
CA SER A 86 -3.30 -7.67 0.48
C SER A 86 -2.91 -6.66 -0.60
N ILE A 87 -1.84 -5.91 -0.36
CA ILE A 87 -1.40 -4.82 -1.22
C ILE A 87 0.08 -5.01 -1.53
N ASN A 88 0.40 -5.07 -2.81
CA ASN A 88 1.77 -5.02 -3.31
C ASN A 88 2.02 -3.69 -4.04
N LEU A 89 2.95 -2.89 -3.53
CA LEU A 89 3.41 -1.61 -4.08
C LEU A 89 4.94 -1.60 -4.26
N ASP A 90 5.56 -2.76 -4.39
CA ASP A 90 7.00 -2.88 -4.59
C ASP A 90 7.49 -2.13 -5.84
N GLU A 91 8.76 -1.73 -5.84
CA GLU A 91 9.41 -1.12 -7.00
C GLU A 91 8.70 0.15 -7.53
N ASN A 92 8.26 1.01 -6.61
CA ASN A 92 7.69 2.31 -6.92
C ASN A 92 8.60 3.44 -6.38
N GLN A 93 8.11 4.68 -6.32
CA GLN A 93 8.85 5.86 -5.83
C GLN A 93 8.08 6.57 -4.71
N LEU A 94 7.33 5.82 -3.92
CA LEU A 94 6.55 6.37 -2.81
C LEU A 94 7.49 6.91 -1.73
N LYS A 95 7.25 8.16 -1.29
CA LYS A 95 7.95 8.77 -0.15
C LYS A 95 7.21 8.59 1.16
N HIS A 96 5.91 8.50 1.09
CA HIS A 96 5.03 8.35 2.26
C HIS A 96 3.94 7.33 1.95
N PHE A 97 3.55 6.57 2.97
CA PHE A 97 2.40 5.67 2.88
C PHE A 97 1.54 5.81 4.13
N ASP A 98 0.24 6.02 3.94
CA ASP A 98 -0.72 6.18 5.03
C ASP A 98 -1.73 5.03 5.00
N ALA A 99 -1.63 4.14 5.97
CA ALA A 99 -2.52 3.01 6.18
C ALA A 99 -3.48 3.23 7.37
N THR A 100 -3.59 4.43 7.93
CA THR A 100 -4.36 4.70 9.16
C THR A 100 -5.83 4.28 9.09
N THR A 101 -6.40 4.23 7.88
CA THR A 101 -7.80 3.84 7.63
C THR A 101 -7.95 2.43 7.06
N TYR A 102 -6.88 1.62 7.06
CA TYR A 102 -6.88 0.30 6.40
C TYR A 102 -7.18 -0.82 7.40
N ASP A 103 -8.39 -0.81 7.96
CA ASP A 103 -8.82 -1.73 9.03
C ASP A 103 -8.80 -3.21 8.63
N ARG A 104 -8.84 -3.50 7.33
CA ARG A 104 -8.89 -4.86 6.78
C ARG A 104 -7.55 -5.36 6.25
N LEU A 105 -6.51 -4.54 6.28
CA LEU A 105 -5.20 -4.88 5.74
C LEU A 105 -4.57 -6.04 6.52
N ILE A 106 -4.09 -7.04 5.80
CA ILE A 106 -3.42 -8.23 6.33
C ILE A 106 -1.97 -8.27 5.85
N ASN A 107 -1.75 -8.08 4.55
CA ASN A 107 -0.43 -8.14 3.93
C ASN A 107 -0.10 -6.84 3.23
N LEU A 108 1.09 -6.31 3.48
CA LEU A 108 1.60 -5.08 2.86
C LEU A 108 3.03 -5.28 2.38
N SER A 109 3.25 -5.08 1.08
CA SER A 109 4.58 -5.05 0.48
C SER A 109 4.87 -3.68 -0.13
N LEU A 110 5.97 -3.06 0.30
CA LEU A 110 6.44 -1.73 -0.05
C LEU A 110 7.95 -1.72 -0.34
N ASN A 111 8.52 -2.86 -0.74
CA ASN A 111 9.94 -2.97 -1.00
C ASN A 111 10.40 -2.07 -2.16
N SER A 112 11.63 -1.61 -2.11
CA SER A 112 12.26 -0.83 -3.18
C SER A 112 11.42 0.40 -3.55
N ASN A 113 11.18 1.23 -2.56
CA ASN A 113 10.55 2.55 -2.70
C ASN A 113 11.52 3.63 -2.15
N ALA A 114 11.03 4.85 -1.99
CA ALA A 114 11.76 5.96 -1.39
C ALA A 114 11.12 6.40 -0.06
N LEU A 115 10.54 5.45 0.72
CA LEU A 115 9.77 5.78 1.91
C LEU A 115 10.63 6.43 2.97
N GLU A 116 10.21 7.61 3.39
CA GLU A 116 10.74 8.38 4.53
C GLU A 116 9.85 8.19 5.76
N SER A 117 8.56 7.90 5.57
CA SER A 117 7.61 7.63 6.66
C SER A 117 6.47 6.70 6.23
N ILE A 118 5.91 6.01 7.22
CA ILE A 118 4.70 5.21 7.09
C ILE A 118 3.84 5.36 8.35
N ASN A 119 2.53 5.44 8.17
CA ASN A 119 1.57 5.49 9.27
C ASN A 119 0.70 4.22 9.26
N PHE A 120 0.57 3.59 10.41
CA PHE A 120 -0.29 2.41 10.60
C PHE A 120 -1.57 2.76 11.36
N PRO A 121 -2.62 1.91 11.25
CA PRO A 121 -3.82 2.05 12.06
C PRO A 121 -3.49 2.05 13.55
N GLN A 122 -4.14 2.93 14.31
CA GLN A 122 -3.92 3.08 15.77
C GLN A 122 -4.96 2.33 16.62
N GLY A 123 -5.80 1.49 16.00
CA GLY A 123 -6.87 0.76 16.67
C GLY A 123 -6.39 -0.52 17.36
N ARG A 124 -7.23 -1.07 18.28
CA ARG A 124 -6.94 -2.33 19.00
C ARG A 124 -7.05 -3.59 18.12
N ASN A 125 -7.72 -3.50 16.98
CA ASN A 125 -8.02 -4.65 16.11
C ASN A 125 -7.32 -4.52 14.77
N VAL A 126 -6.02 -4.27 14.78
CA VAL A 126 -5.23 -4.22 13.55
C VAL A 126 -4.98 -5.64 13.06
N SER A 127 -5.42 -5.94 11.83
CA SER A 127 -5.35 -7.28 11.25
C SER A 127 -4.03 -7.57 10.53
N ILE A 128 -3.11 -6.61 10.50
CA ILE A 128 -1.84 -6.73 9.76
C ILE A 128 -0.99 -7.85 10.37
N THR A 129 -0.66 -8.83 9.54
CA THR A 129 0.21 -9.95 9.92
C THR A 129 1.55 -9.96 9.21
N HIS A 130 1.61 -9.41 7.99
CA HIS A 130 2.82 -9.43 7.17
C HIS A 130 3.13 -8.04 6.62
N ILE A 131 4.33 -7.56 6.90
CA ILE A 131 4.86 -6.30 6.36
C ILE A 131 6.25 -6.53 5.80
N SER A 132 6.48 -6.09 4.57
CA SER A 132 7.80 -6.01 3.93
C SER A 132 8.02 -4.62 3.36
N MET A 133 9.09 -3.94 3.76
CA MET A 133 9.46 -2.59 3.34
C MET A 133 10.98 -2.42 3.21
N ASN A 134 11.61 -3.45 2.66
CA ASN A 134 13.06 -3.44 2.44
C ASN A 134 13.46 -2.40 1.39
N ASN A 135 14.70 -1.92 1.44
CA ASN A 135 15.26 -0.97 0.48
C ASN A 135 14.42 0.32 0.40
N ASN A 136 14.36 1.04 1.52
CA ASN A 136 13.70 2.33 1.66
C ASN A 136 14.62 3.32 2.41
N SER A 137 14.08 4.46 2.82
CA SER A 137 14.81 5.52 3.55
C SER A 137 14.22 5.80 4.93
N LEU A 138 13.56 4.82 5.54
CA LEU A 138 12.90 4.95 6.84
C LEU A 138 13.94 5.15 7.95
N ARG A 139 13.76 6.19 8.77
CA ARG A 139 14.57 6.44 9.97
C ARG A 139 13.92 5.95 11.25
N ASN A 140 12.61 6.05 11.30
CA ASN A 140 11.78 5.61 12.41
C ASN A 140 10.57 4.85 11.90
N ILE A 141 10.09 3.91 12.70
CA ILE A 141 8.89 3.17 12.43
C ILE A 141 8.21 2.80 13.74
N ASP A 142 6.91 3.05 13.82
CA ASP A 142 6.08 2.66 14.96
C ASP A 142 5.22 1.45 14.54
N ILE A 143 5.58 0.28 15.02
CA ILE A 143 4.82 -0.97 14.84
C ILE A 143 4.34 -1.55 16.16
N ASP A 144 4.52 -0.86 17.25
CA ASP A 144 4.20 -1.34 18.60
C ASP A 144 2.71 -1.69 18.78
N ARG A 145 1.83 -1.10 17.98
CA ARG A 145 0.39 -1.40 18.02
C ARG A 145 -0.05 -2.54 17.09
N LEU A 146 0.87 -3.13 16.33
CA LEU A 146 0.59 -4.21 15.40
C LEU A 146 0.63 -5.58 16.10
N SER A 147 -0.20 -5.79 17.11
CA SER A 147 -0.19 -6.99 17.96
C SER A 147 -0.45 -8.31 17.22
N SER A 148 -0.93 -8.26 15.97
CA SER A 148 -1.15 -9.44 15.14
C SER A 148 0.03 -9.77 14.22
N ILE A 149 1.07 -8.93 14.19
CA ILE A 149 2.19 -9.10 13.26
C ILE A 149 2.96 -10.38 13.53
N THR A 150 3.20 -11.15 12.46
CA THR A 150 3.98 -12.40 12.50
C THR A 150 5.24 -12.31 11.65
N TYR A 151 5.21 -11.47 10.61
CA TYR A 151 6.33 -11.27 9.69
C TYR A 151 6.60 -9.78 9.52
N PHE A 152 7.81 -9.34 9.84
CA PHE A 152 8.26 -7.98 9.64
C PHE A 152 9.66 -7.94 9.02
N SER A 153 9.78 -7.25 7.88
CA SER A 153 11.05 -7.04 7.20
C SER A 153 11.20 -5.58 6.78
N ALA A 154 12.25 -4.93 7.30
CA ALA A 154 12.62 -3.55 6.99
C ALA A 154 14.16 -3.44 6.79
N ALA A 155 14.74 -4.43 6.14
CA ALA A 155 16.17 -4.43 5.83
C ALA A 155 16.54 -3.31 4.85
N HIS A 156 17.80 -2.85 4.87
CA HIS A 156 18.29 -1.78 4.00
C HIS A 156 17.45 -0.49 4.12
N ASN A 157 17.35 0.02 5.34
CA ASN A 157 16.75 1.30 5.67
C ASN A 157 17.77 2.14 6.50
N GLN A 158 17.29 3.18 7.15
CA GLN A 158 18.09 4.07 8.00
C GLN A 158 17.55 4.07 9.44
N LEU A 159 16.94 2.96 9.89
CA LEU A 159 16.32 2.87 11.21
C LEU A 159 17.38 2.97 12.32
N GLU A 160 17.16 3.90 13.24
CA GLU A 160 18.00 4.12 14.42
C GLU A 160 17.45 3.42 15.66
N PHE A 161 16.14 3.23 15.71
CA PHE A 161 15.42 2.65 16.83
C PHE A 161 14.18 1.89 16.35
N VAL A 162 13.85 0.76 16.99
CA VAL A 162 12.62 0.00 16.74
C VAL A 162 12.06 -0.49 18.07
N GLN A 163 10.75 -0.29 18.27
CA GLN A 163 10.01 -0.72 19.44
C GLN A 163 9.10 -1.90 19.08
N LEU A 164 9.19 -3.01 19.81
CA LEU A 164 8.53 -4.29 19.51
C LEU A 164 7.77 -4.84 20.73
N GLU A 165 7.53 -4.04 21.78
CA GLU A 165 6.97 -4.51 23.06
C GLU A 165 5.63 -5.22 22.91
N CYS A 166 4.77 -4.78 21.99
CA CYS A 166 3.46 -5.39 21.75
C CYS A 166 3.44 -6.39 20.59
N CYS A 167 4.59 -6.76 20.04
CA CYS A 167 4.70 -7.68 18.90
C CYS A 167 4.89 -9.14 19.31
N GLU A 168 4.13 -9.63 20.31
CA GLU A 168 4.28 -10.96 20.91
C GLU A 168 4.14 -12.14 19.93
N ARG A 169 3.52 -11.91 18.77
CA ARG A 169 3.29 -12.95 17.75
C ARG A 169 4.36 -12.97 16.66
N LEU A 170 5.36 -12.11 16.76
CA LEU A 170 6.38 -11.97 15.73
C LEU A 170 7.22 -13.26 15.62
N GLN A 171 7.25 -13.85 14.42
CA GLN A 171 7.99 -15.08 14.12
C GLN A 171 9.20 -14.82 13.22
N TYR A 172 9.11 -13.78 12.39
CA TYR A 172 10.18 -13.38 11.50
C TYR A 172 10.44 -11.89 11.62
N LEU A 173 11.70 -11.53 11.87
CA LEU A 173 12.19 -10.17 11.95
C LEU A 173 13.46 -10.02 11.12
N ASN A 174 13.46 -9.10 10.15
CA ASN A 174 14.67 -8.72 9.44
C ASN A 174 14.85 -7.20 9.46
N LEU A 175 15.84 -6.76 10.22
CA LEU A 175 16.26 -5.36 10.35
C LEU A 175 17.70 -5.15 9.89
N SER A 176 18.25 -6.08 9.12
CA SER A 176 19.63 -6.00 8.65
C SER A 176 19.89 -4.75 7.81
N HIS A 177 21.14 -4.28 7.78
CA HIS A 177 21.52 -3.09 7.02
C HIS A 177 20.72 -1.82 7.41
N ASN A 178 20.59 -1.59 8.72
CA ASN A 178 20.07 -0.38 9.33
C ASN A 178 21.14 0.28 10.22
N GLN A 179 20.80 1.33 10.94
CA GLN A 179 21.67 2.11 11.82
C GLN A 179 21.25 1.95 13.28
N LEU A 180 20.72 0.78 13.66
CA LEU A 180 20.12 0.54 14.96
C LEU A 180 21.15 0.69 16.08
N THR A 181 20.81 1.54 17.03
CA THR A 181 21.53 1.73 18.29
C THR A 181 20.84 1.00 19.43
N ASP A 182 19.53 0.77 19.32
CA ASP A 182 18.72 0.09 20.32
C ASP A 182 17.52 -0.63 19.70
N ILE A 183 17.10 -1.73 20.33
CA ILE A 183 15.87 -2.47 20.03
C ILE A 183 15.19 -2.76 21.37
N VAL A 184 13.98 -2.21 21.57
CA VAL A 184 13.19 -2.51 22.76
C VAL A 184 12.20 -3.64 22.40
N ALA A 185 12.38 -4.79 23.03
CA ALA A 185 11.51 -5.95 22.90
C ALA A 185 10.96 -6.30 24.28
N GLY A 186 9.67 -6.69 24.34
CA GLY A 186 9.01 -7.14 25.56
C GLY A 186 9.36 -8.58 25.95
#